data_aaa5ee7876cfb531aab690dcc7e499f2
#
_entry.id   aaa5ee7876cfb531aab690dcc7e499f2
#
_cell.length_a   1.000
_cell.length_b   1.000
_cell.length_c   1.000
_cell.angle_alpha   90.00
_cell.angle_beta   90.00
_cell.angle_gamma   90.00
#
_symmetry.space_group_name_H-M   'P 1'
#
loop_
_entity.id
_entity.type
_entity.pdbx_description
1 polymer ?
#
loop_
_entity_poly.entity_id
_entity_poly.type
_entity_poly.pdbx_seq_one_letter_code
_entity_poly.pdbx_strand_id
1 'polypeptide(L)'
;QNFCASYYIGATWLVPKEWAVIVHPKVPNVDFVKMFLAALEVDTENESDYFSKCYGIQFDDPLIETDERLNQLTPLLVLHYISLLERLVNRGLKKDYVVREENLKSKVKGRILFSKHLKKNVFQQRGDRVFCQFQEYTDDIPENRLLKKALLFAERVVNNYSSLRKQIENTDLPTRMAKIDVAFQHVSDDIEVWQVKKLSANKLFKEHSQAVKVAKMLLRRFQYSIDNTHSEQHITP
;
A
#
# COMPACT_ATOMS: atom_id res chain seq x y z
N GLN A 1 -26.07 -9.58 -29.29
CA GLN A 1 -25.50 -8.23 -28.97
C GLN A 1 -23.98 -8.33 -29.09
N ASN A 2 -23.40 -7.53 -29.98
CA ASN A 2 -21.94 -7.47 -30.12
C ASN A 2 -21.39 -6.55 -29.04
N PHE A 3 -20.50 -7.04 -28.19
CA PHE A 3 -19.76 -6.24 -27.23
C PHE A 3 -18.58 -5.59 -27.95
N CYS A 4 -18.49 -4.27 -27.91
CA CYS A 4 -17.34 -3.52 -28.41
C CYS A 4 -16.50 -3.01 -27.24
N ALA A 5 -15.29 -3.55 -27.08
CA ALA A 5 -14.34 -3.13 -26.06
C ALA A 5 -13.55 -1.89 -26.49
N SER A 6 -14.15 -0.88 -27.01
CA SER A 6 -13.60 0.39 -27.52
C SER A 6 -12.08 0.59 -27.23
N TYR A 7 -11.69 1.36 -26.24
CA TYR A 7 -10.29 1.67 -25.91
C TYR A 7 -9.86 1.14 -24.53
N TYR A 8 -10.60 0.17 -23.98
CA TYR A 8 -10.29 -0.40 -22.68
C TYR A 8 -9.42 -1.64 -22.79
N ILE A 9 -8.47 -1.76 -21.86
CA ILE A 9 -7.64 -2.93 -21.64
C ILE A 9 -7.76 -3.26 -20.15
N GLY A 10 -7.97 -4.53 -19.83
CA GLY A 10 -8.10 -4.95 -18.42
C GLY A 10 -9.12 -6.05 -18.21
N ALA A 11 -9.50 -6.24 -16.96
CA ALA A 11 -10.49 -7.21 -16.56
C ALA A 11 -11.64 -6.52 -15.80
N THR A 12 -12.87 -6.91 -16.09
CA THR A 12 -14.06 -6.41 -15.39
C THR A 12 -15.11 -7.50 -15.27
N TRP A 13 -15.95 -7.41 -14.25
CA TRP A 13 -17.10 -8.28 -14.11
C TRP A 13 -18.24 -7.81 -15.00
N LEU A 14 -18.84 -8.72 -15.77
CA LEU A 14 -20.14 -8.52 -16.39
C LEU A 14 -21.26 -8.88 -15.42
N VAL A 15 -21.10 -10.01 -14.72
CA VAL A 15 -21.94 -10.43 -13.62
C VAL A 15 -21.01 -10.75 -12.44
N PRO A 16 -21.12 -10.05 -11.31
CA PRO A 16 -20.22 -10.24 -10.18
C PRO A 16 -20.12 -11.71 -9.75
N LYS A 17 -18.91 -12.24 -9.65
CA LYS A 17 -18.57 -13.62 -9.26
C LYS A 17 -18.99 -14.73 -10.25
N GLU A 18 -19.63 -14.40 -11.37
CA GLU A 18 -20.07 -15.39 -12.35
C GLU A 18 -19.35 -15.23 -13.69
N TRP A 19 -19.36 -14.02 -14.23
CA TRP A 19 -18.82 -13.76 -15.58
C TRP A 19 -17.89 -12.56 -15.57
N ALA A 20 -16.60 -12.82 -15.84
CA ALA A 20 -15.60 -11.78 -16.03
C ALA A 20 -15.19 -11.70 -17.50
N VAL A 21 -14.93 -10.50 -17.98
CA VAL A 21 -14.37 -10.24 -19.32
C VAL A 21 -12.97 -9.70 -19.17
N ILE A 22 -12.05 -10.28 -19.92
CA ILE A 22 -10.68 -9.86 -20.04
C ILE A 22 -10.48 -9.29 -21.44
N VAL A 23 -10.10 -8.03 -21.52
CA VAL A 23 -9.83 -7.32 -22.76
C VAL A 23 -8.32 -7.21 -22.93
N HIS A 24 -7.79 -7.93 -23.91
CA HIS A 24 -6.38 -7.89 -24.26
C HIS A 24 -6.03 -6.67 -25.15
N PRO A 25 -4.77 -6.18 -25.08
CA PRO A 25 -4.31 -5.14 -25.99
C PRO A 25 -4.39 -5.59 -27.45
N LYS A 26 -4.81 -4.68 -28.32
CA LYS A 26 -4.89 -4.95 -29.78
C LYS A 26 -3.52 -5.15 -30.42
N VAL A 27 -2.48 -4.53 -29.85
CA VAL A 27 -1.11 -4.64 -30.34
C VAL A 27 -0.39 -5.67 -29.47
N PRO A 28 0.08 -6.78 -30.06
CA PRO A 28 0.86 -7.77 -29.32
C PRO A 28 2.24 -7.19 -28.93
N ASN A 29 2.75 -7.64 -27.80
CA ASN A 29 4.08 -7.27 -27.29
C ASN A 29 4.28 -5.78 -26.96
N VAL A 30 3.20 -5.07 -26.64
CA VAL A 30 3.32 -3.70 -26.09
C VAL A 30 3.95 -3.76 -24.70
N ASP A 31 5.06 -3.04 -24.55
CA ASP A 31 5.70 -2.87 -23.26
C ASP A 31 4.96 -1.74 -22.47
N PHE A 32 3.89 -2.13 -21.80
CA PHE A 32 3.09 -1.21 -21.00
C PHE A 32 3.89 -0.56 -19.88
N VAL A 33 4.87 -1.28 -19.32
CA VAL A 33 5.71 -0.76 -18.24
C VAL A 33 6.55 0.40 -18.76
N LYS A 34 7.16 0.23 -19.92
CA LYS A 34 7.95 1.30 -20.55
C LYS A 34 7.11 2.50 -20.93
N MET A 35 5.93 2.29 -21.50
CA MET A 35 4.99 3.37 -21.79
C MET A 35 4.56 4.11 -20.54
N PHE A 36 4.29 3.40 -19.46
CA PHE A 36 3.87 3.98 -18.20
C PHE A 36 5.00 4.76 -17.52
N LEU A 37 6.23 4.25 -17.54
CA LEU A 37 7.41 4.95 -17.04
C LEU A 37 7.64 6.26 -17.82
N ALA A 38 7.59 6.20 -19.14
CA ALA A 38 7.72 7.40 -19.99
C ALA A 38 6.61 8.43 -19.69
N ALA A 39 5.38 7.98 -19.45
CA ALA A 39 4.30 8.85 -19.08
C ALA A 39 4.50 9.47 -17.68
N LEU A 40 5.05 8.73 -16.72
CA LEU A 40 5.39 9.26 -15.39
C LEU A 40 6.49 10.33 -15.43
N GLU A 41 7.45 10.21 -16.33
CA GLU A 41 8.52 11.22 -16.52
C GLU A 41 7.99 12.55 -17.06
N VAL A 42 6.97 12.50 -17.93
CA VAL A 42 6.36 13.71 -18.52
C VAL A 42 5.47 14.46 -17.51
N ASP A 43 4.91 13.76 -16.51
CA ASP A 43 3.86 14.31 -15.63
C ASP A 43 4.41 15.04 -14.39
N THR A 44 5.73 15.28 -14.29
CA THR A 44 6.35 15.96 -13.13
C THR A 44 6.01 17.45 -13.04
N GLU A 45 5.48 18.07 -14.09
CA GLU A 45 5.23 19.52 -14.09
C GLU A 45 3.75 19.92 -14.09
N ASN A 46 2.81 19.04 -14.48
CA ASN A 46 1.39 19.41 -14.57
C ASN A 46 0.43 18.29 -14.15
N GLU A 47 -0.25 18.56 -13.04
CA GLU A 47 -1.55 18.01 -12.64
C GLU A 47 -1.78 16.49 -12.64
N SER A 48 -1.60 15.96 -11.52
CA SER A 48 -1.96 14.67 -10.90
C SER A 48 -3.28 13.99 -11.28
N ASP A 49 -4.08 14.52 -12.19
CA ASP A 49 -5.45 14.06 -12.45
C ASP A 49 -5.57 13.22 -13.74
N TYR A 50 -4.58 13.26 -14.63
CA TYR A 50 -4.62 12.52 -15.89
C TYR A 50 -4.52 11.00 -15.65
N PHE A 51 -3.63 10.54 -14.77
CA PHE A 51 -3.48 9.12 -14.47
C PHE A 51 -4.72 8.52 -13.81
N SER A 52 -5.37 9.25 -12.92
CA SER A 52 -6.60 8.78 -12.29
C SER A 52 -7.76 8.66 -13.28
N LYS A 53 -7.67 9.33 -14.45
CA LYS A 53 -8.66 9.25 -15.53
C LYS A 53 -8.34 8.17 -16.56
N CYS A 54 -7.06 7.76 -16.68
CA CYS A 54 -6.63 6.75 -17.63
C CYS A 54 -6.99 5.32 -17.23
N TYR A 55 -7.21 5.07 -15.93
CA TYR A 55 -7.64 3.74 -15.46
C TYR A 55 -8.65 3.88 -14.33
N GLY A 56 -9.63 3.00 -14.34
CA GLY A 56 -10.60 2.84 -13.26
C GLY A 56 -10.32 1.54 -12.50
N ILE A 57 -10.07 1.64 -11.19
CA ILE A 57 -9.96 0.48 -10.32
C ILE A 57 -11.25 0.39 -9.50
N GLN A 58 -11.99 -0.68 -9.68
CA GLN A 58 -13.19 -0.97 -8.90
C GLN A 58 -12.77 -1.69 -7.62
N PHE A 59 -12.52 -0.92 -6.56
CA PHE A 59 -11.99 -1.44 -5.30
C PHE A 59 -12.97 -2.31 -4.50
N ASP A 60 -14.25 -2.18 -4.79
CA ASP A 60 -15.34 -2.85 -4.06
C ASP A 60 -15.79 -4.15 -4.74
N ASP A 61 -15.34 -4.40 -5.98
CA ASP A 61 -15.66 -5.60 -6.73
C ASP A 61 -14.87 -6.82 -6.26
N PRO A 62 -15.45 -8.03 -6.38
CA PRO A 62 -14.72 -9.27 -6.14
C PRO A 62 -13.49 -9.38 -7.03
N LEU A 63 -12.44 -10.04 -6.53
CA LEU A 63 -11.23 -10.28 -7.32
C LEU A 63 -11.54 -11.22 -8.49
N ILE A 64 -10.97 -10.92 -9.66
CA ILE A 64 -11.03 -11.78 -10.84
C ILE A 64 -9.79 -12.66 -10.81
N GLU A 65 -9.96 -13.97 -10.75
CA GLU A 65 -8.87 -14.93 -10.90
C GLU A 65 -8.40 -14.90 -12.35
N THR A 66 -7.12 -14.64 -12.55
CA THR A 66 -6.52 -14.55 -13.88
C THR A 66 -5.25 -15.36 -13.94
N ASP A 67 -5.01 -16.02 -15.07
CA ASP A 67 -3.78 -16.78 -15.32
C ASP A 67 -2.52 -15.92 -15.12
N GLU A 68 -1.40 -16.56 -14.75
CA GLU A 68 -0.10 -15.92 -14.51
C GLU A 68 0.37 -15.00 -15.64
N ARG A 69 -0.07 -15.24 -16.87
CA ARG A 69 0.26 -14.41 -18.04
C ARG A 69 -0.31 -12.99 -17.98
N LEU A 70 -1.31 -12.74 -17.14
CA LEU A 70 -1.89 -11.41 -16.90
C LEU A 70 -1.20 -10.64 -15.77
N ASN A 71 -0.13 -11.15 -15.22
CA ASN A 71 0.69 -10.49 -14.21
C ASN A 71 1.34 -9.17 -14.68
N GLN A 72 1.19 -8.79 -15.94
CA GLN A 72 1.64 -7.48 -16.46
C GLN A 72 0.97 -6.29 -15.77
N LEU A 73 -0.22 -6.46 -15.20
CA LEU A 73 -0.90 -5.39 -14.45
C LEU A 73 -0.30 -5.13 -13.06
N THR A 74 0.36 -6.12 -12.46
CA THR A 74 0.99 -5.96 -11.15
C THR A 74 2.12 -4.93 -11.16
N PRO A 75 3.08 -4.96 -12.11
CA PRO A 75 4.09 -3.91 -12.24
C PRO A 75 3.49 -2.51 -12.40
N LEU A 76 2.45 -2.36 -13.22
CA LEU A 76 1.79 -1.06 -13.41
C LEU A 76 1.14 -0.54 -12.13
N LEU A 77 0.48 -1.42 -11.37
CA LEU A 77 -0.13 -1.06 -10.10
C LEU A 77 0.93 -0.67 -9.06
N VAL A 78 2.08 -1.34 -9.06
CA VAL A 78 3.23 -1.01 -8.19
C VAL A 78 3.79 0.36 -8.55
N LEU A 79 4.04 0.63 -9.82
CA LEU A 79 4.55 1.93 -10.28
C LEU A 79 3.57 3.07 -9.96
N HIS A 80 2.29 2.85 -10.18
CA HIS A 80 1.27 3.81 -9.77
C HIS A 80 1.28 4.05 -8.27
N TYR A 81 1.41 2.99 -7.48
CA TYR A 81 1.51 3.10 -6.03
C TYR A 81 2.70 3.94 -5.58
N ILE A 82 3.89 3.71 -6.17
CA ILE A 82 5.09 4.50 -5.90
C ILE A 82 4.87 5.98 -6.25
N SER A 83 4.24 6.28 -7.38
CA SER A 83 3.89 7.65 -7.77
C SER A 83 2.93 8.33 -6.77
N LEU A 84 1.93 7.60 -6.25
CA LEU A 84 1.05 8.11 -5.20
C LEU A 84 1.82 8.42 -3.92
N LEU A 85 2.70 7.51 -3.49
CA LEU A 85 3.53 7.72 -2.29
C LEU A 85 4.45 8.91 -2.42
N GLU A 86 5.08 9.11 -3.57
CA GLU A 86 5.93 10.27 -3.81
C GLU A 86 5.18 11.59 -3.64
N ARG A 87 3.98 11.70 -4.19
CA ARG A 87 3.11 12.87 -3.99
C ARG A 87 2.77 13.09 -2.53
N LEU A 88 2.46 12.00 -1.79
CA LEU A 88 2.20 12.08 -0.35
C LEU A 88 3.43 12.58 0.42
N VAL A 89 4.61 12.05 0.12
CA VAL A 89 5.87 12.44 0.76
C VAL A 89 6.19 13.91 0.49
N ASN A 90 6.01 14.38 -0.75
CA ASN A 90 6.23 15.78 -1.12
C ASN A 90 5.27 16.75 -0.39
N ARG A 91 4.05 16.32 -0.05
CA ARG A 91 3.09 17.10 0.75
C ARG A 91 3.27 16.92 2.25
N GLY A 92 4.00 15.93 2.68
CA GLY A 92 4.13 15.49 4.07
C GLY A 92 3.12 14.41 4.45
N LEU A 93 3.58 13.43 5.22
CA LEU A 93 2.74 12.32 5.71
C LEU A 93 1.67 12.85 6.66
N LYS A 94 0.49 12.22 6.60
CA LYS A 94 -0.58 12.48 7.57
C LYS A 94 -0.09 12.16 8.97
N LYS A 95 -0.33 13.09 9.92
CA LYS A 95 -0.06 12.89 11.35
C LYS A 95 -1.38 12.90 12.12
N ASP A 96 -1.39 12.16 13.22
CA ASP A 96 -2.54 12.12 14.12
C ASP A 96 -2.09 11.88 15.56
N TYR A 97 -2.99 12.07 16.52
CA TYR A 97 -2.74 11.78 17.92
C TYR A 97 -2.97 10.31 18.21
N VAL A 98 -1.90 9.62 18.60
CA VAL A 98 -1.94 8.20 18.97
C VAL A 98 -1.78 8.07 20.49
N VAL A 99 -2.66 7.29 21.13
CA VAL A 99 -2.54 6.97 22.55
C VAL A 99 -1.46 5.93 22.72
N ARG A 100 -0.42 6.28 23.49
CA ARG A 100 0.67 5.36 23.86
C ARG A 100 0.62 5.03 25.34
N GLU A 101 0.97 3.80 25.66
CA GLU A 101 1.16 3.33 27.02
C GLU A 101 2.58 2.81 27.18
N GLU A 102 3.36 3.46 28.01
CA GLU A 102 4.77 3.13 28.19
C GLU A 102 5.19 3.13 29.66
N ASN A 103 6.18 2.30 29.95
CA ASN A 103 6.84 2.28 31.26
C ASN A 103 8.08 3.20 31.23
N LEU A 104 7.87 4.47 31.52
CA LEU A 104 8.88 5.52 31.40
C LEU A 104 9.87 5.49 32.56
N LYS A 105 11.16 5.63 32.28
CA LYS A 105 12.23 5.71 33.27
C LYS A 105 12.45 7.15 33.69
N SER A 106 12.42 7.42 35.00
CA SER A 106 12.74 8.72 35.59
C SER A 106 11.95 9.91 35.04
N LYS A 107 10.80 9.69 34.43
CA LYS A 107 9.91 10.74 33.92
C LYS A 107 8.47 10.31 33.96
N VAL A 108 7.56 11.31 34.04
CA VAL A 108 6.11 11.13 33.95
C VAL A 108 5.61 11.90 32.74
N LYS A 109 4.74 11.29 31.92
CA LYS A 109 4.13 11.93 30.76
C LYS A 109 2.64 11.54 30.70
N GLY A 110 1.77 12.53 30.66
CA GLY A 110 0.34 12.30 30.63
C GLY A 110 -0.25 11.71 31.93
N ARG A 111 -1.08 10.69 31.83
CA ARG A 111 -1.79 10.07 32.95
C ARG A 111 -1.07 8.80 33.43
N ILE A 112 -0.91 8.67 34.76
CA ILE A 112 -0.37 7.44 35.36
C ILE A 112 -1.47 6.38 35.39
N LEU A 113 -1.17 5.19 34.83
CA LEU A 113 -2.03 4.03 34.92
C LEU A 113 -1.72 3.22 36.18
N PHE A 114 -2.31 3.59 37.30
CA PHE A 114 -2.00 3.02 38.62
C PHE A 114 -2.03 1.49 38.67
N SER A 115 -3.05 0.86 38.10
CA SER A 115 -3.16 -0.60 38.12
C SER A 115 -1.98 -1.29 37.41
N LYS A 116 -1.53 -0.74 36.27
CA LYS A 116 -0.38 -1.25 35.51
C LYS A 116 0.95 -0.87 36.22
N HIS A 117 1.00 0.33 36.79
CA HIS A 117 2.16 0.81 37.54
C HIS A 117 2.43 -0.05 38.78
N LEU A 118 1.40 -0.35 39.58
CA LEU A 118 1.52 -1.23 40.73
C LEU A 118 2.05 -2.62 40.33
N LYS A 119 1.42 -3.25 39.32
CA LYS A 119 1.81 -4.60 38.89
C LYS A 119 3.21 -4.67 38.28
N LYS A 120 3.60 -3.68 37.46
CA LYS A 120 4.88 -3.73 36.72
C LYS A 120 6.06 -3.06 37.43
N ASN A 121 5.80 -2.16 38.37
CA ASN A 121 6.85 -1.39 38.99
C ASN A 121 6.88 -1.59 40.51
N VAL A 122 5.78 -1.32 41.23
CA VAL A 122 5.77 -1.36 42.68
C VAL A 122 6.01 -2.79 43.21
N PHE A 123 5.27 -3.77 42.74
CA PHE A 123 5.46 -5.18 43.14
C PHE A 123 6.81 -5.76 42.68
N GLN A 124 7.43 -5.16 41.67
CA GLN A 124 8.75 -5.58 41.19
C GLN A 124 9.89 -4.71 41.74
N GLN A 125 9.61 -3.82 42.71
CA GLN A 125 10.57 -2.91 43.35
C GLN A 125 11.33 -2.02 42.35
N ARG A 126 10.68 -1.66 41.24
CA ARG A 126 11.24 -0.76 40.23
C ARG A 126 10.80 0.69 40.45
N GLY A 127 11.38 1.35 41.45
CA GLY A 127 11.02 2.73 41.79
C GLY A 127 11.49 3.79 40.80
N ASP A 128 12.34 3.42 39.84
CA ASP A 128 12.87 4.29 38.80
C ASP A 128 11.93 4.47 37.59
N ARG A 129 10.78 3.76 37.55
CA ARG A 129 9.85 3.73 36.41
C ARG A 129 8.44 4.04 36.80
N VAL A 130 7.72 4.70 35.86
CA VAL A 130 6.30 5.03 36.01
C VAL A 130 5.55 4.61 34.76
N PHE A 131 4.47 3.85 34.93
CA PHE A 131 3.65 3.41 33.82
C PHE A 131 2.62 4.49 33.47
N CYS A 132 2.79 5.10 32.28
CA CYS A 132 2.03 6.25 31.84
C CYS A 132 1.23 5.97 30.55
N GLN A 133 0.11 6.67 30.41
CA GLN A 133 -0.64 6.79 29.17
C GLN A 133 -0.62 8.24 28.72
N PHE A 134 -0.23 8.49 27.47
CA PHE A 134 -0.17 9.83 26.91
C PHE A 134 -0.53 9.80 25.42
N GLN A 135 -0.88 10.97 24.91
CA GLN A 135 -1.09 11.17 23.48
C GLN A 135 0.19 11.69 22.83
N GLU A 136 0.53 11.15 21.68
CA GLU A 136 1.66 11.58 20.88
C GLU A 136 1.19 11.93 19.47
N TYR A 137 1.56 13.13 19.01
CA TYR A 137 1.31 13.55 17.64
C TYR A 137 2.41 13.00 16.75
N THR A 138 2.07 12.01 15.91
CA THR A 138 3.04 11.22 15.16
C THR A 138 2.51 10.87 13.78
N ASP A 139 3.42 10.60 12.85
CA ASP A 139 3.17 9.99 11.55
C ASP A 139 3.08 8.45 11.62
N ASP A 140 3.49 7.84 12.73
CA ASP A 140 3.38 6.41 12.95
C ASP A 140 1.93 6.01 13.30
N ILE A 141 1.01 6.23 12.37
CA ILE A 141 -0.42 5.94 12.44
C ILE A 141 -0.77 4.69 11.63
N PRO A 142 -1.89 4.01 11.92
CA PRO A 142 -2.25 2.76 11.24
C PRO A 142 -2.28 2.87 9.72
N GLU A 143 -2.77 3.96 9.17
CA GLU A 143 -2.81 4.17 7.73
C GLU A 143 -1.41 4.24 7.11
N ASN A 144 -0.49 5.00 7.72
CA ASN A 144 0.88 5.12 7.23
C ASN A 144 1.68 3.83 7.41
N ARG A 145 1.42 3.07 8.49
CA ARG A 145 2.00 1.72 8.66
C ARG A 145 1.61 0.79 7.52
N LEU A 146 0.33 0.83 7.11
CA LEU A 146 -0.14 0.05 5.98
C LEU A 146 0.52 0.48 4.67
N LEU A 147 0.71 1.79 4.47
CA LEU A 147 1.44 2.32 3.32
C LEU A 147 2.88 1.80 3.31
N LYS A 148 3.58 1.82 4.45
CA LYS A 148 4.94 1.26 4.54
C LYS A 148 4.99 -0.23 4.23
N LYS A 149 4.07 -1.03 4.80
CA LYS A 149 3.99 -2.47 4.52
C LYS A 149 3.81 -2.74 3.02
N ALA A 150 2.96 -1.97 2.35
CA ALA A 150 2.76 -2.08 0.91
C ALA A 150 3.96 -1.56 0.09
N LEU A 151 4.72 -0.57 0.59
CA LEU A 151 5.96 -0.11 -0.03
C LEU A 151 7.01 -1.21 -0.04
N LEU A 152 7.27 -1.85 1.11
CA LEU A 152 8.19 -2.99 1.21
C LEU A 152 7.78 -4.15 0.28
N PHE A 153 6.48 -4.35 0.10
CA PHE A 153 5.98 -5.30 -0.88
C PHE A 153 6.28 -4.86 -2.32
N ALA A 154 6.01 -3.60 -2.66
CA ALA A 154 6.29 -3.02 -3.98
C ALA A 154 7.77 -3.14 -4.36
N GLU A 155 8.68 -2.90 -3.43
CA GLU A 155 10.13 -3.08 -3.60
C GLU A 155 10.51 -4.52 -3.93
N ARG A 156 9.92 -5.50 -3.23
CA ARG A 156 10.15 -6.91 -3.53
C ARG A 156 9.70 -7.27 -4.94
N VAL A 157 8.54 -6.75 -5.36
CA VAL A 157 8.04 -6.95 -6.73
C VAL A 157 9.02 -6.36 -7.75
N VAL A 158 9.46 -5.11 -7.56
CA VAL A 158 10.43 -4.47 -8.45
C VAL A 158 11.73 -5.27 -8.54
N ASN A 159 12.25 -5.75 -7.42
CA ASN A 159 13.50 -6.50 -7.37
C ASN A 159 13.39 -7.90 -7.98
N ASN A 160 12.23 -8.55 -7.87
CA ASN A 160 12.03 -9.92 -8.36
C ASN A 160 11.72 -9.98 -9.87
N TYR A 161 11.13 -8.92 -10.44
CA TYR A 161 10.86 -8.86 -11.87
C TYR A 161 12.10 -8.36 -12.63
N SER A 162 12.91 -9.27 -13.19
CA SER A 162 14.14 -8.94 -13.92
C SER A 162 13.94 -8.01 -15.12
N SER A 163 12.80 -8.10 -15.80
CA SER A 163 12.44 -7.21 -16.90
C SER A 163 12.13 -5.79 -16.39
N LEU A 164 11.38 -5.67 -15.29
CA LEU A 164 11.05 -4.41 -14.67
C LEU A 164 12.29 -3.73 -14.10
N ARG A 165 13.14 -4.49 -13.42
CA ARG A 165 14.40 -4.00 -12.84
C ARG A 165 15.31 -3.37 -13.88
N LYS A 166 15.55 -4.05 -15.01
CA LYS A 166 16.39 -3.51 -16.10
C LYS A 166 15.84 -2.22 -16.70
N GLN A 167 14.51 -2.08 -16.77
CA GLN A 167 13.88 -0.86 -17.29
C GLN A 167 13.97 0.28 -16.28
N ILE A 168 13.87 -0.01 -15.00
CA ILE A 168 13.90 0.96 -13.90
C ILE A 168 15.32 1.45 -13.62
N GLU A 169 16.34 0.62 -13.75
CA GLU A 169 17.77 0.99 -13.51
C GLU A 169 18.21 2.21 -14.35
N ASN A 170 17.58 2.45 -15.50
CA ASN A 170 17.87 3.58 -16.37
C ASN A 170 16.95 4.80 -16.14
N THR A 171 16.14 4.78 -15.09
CA THR A 171 15.21 5.87 -14.74
C THR A 171 15.53 6.45 -13.37
N ASP A 172 14.92 7.59 -13.03
CA ASP A 172 15.06 8.22 -11.71
C ASP A 172 14.29 7.49 -10.59
N LEU A 173 13.59 6.40 -10.93
CA LEU A 173 12.72 5.70 -9.99
C LEU A 173 13.44 5.17 -8.74
N PRO A 174 14.66 4.61 -8.82
CA PRO A 174 15.41 4.19 -7.63
C PRO A 174 15.67 5.34 -6.65
N THR A 175 16.03 6.52 -7.16
CA THR A 175 16.25 7.74 -6.36
C THR A 175 14.95 8.19 -5.71
N ARG A 176 13.84 8.15 -6.43
CA ARG A 176 12.50 8.49 -5.91
C ARG A 176 12.07 7.51 -4.82
N MET A 177 12.29 6.21 -5.01
CA MET A 177 12.01 5.19 -3.99
C MET A 177 12.83 5.41 -2.73
N ALA A 178 14.13 5.66 -2.84
CA ALA A 178 14.98 5.97 -1.70
C ALA A 178 14.49 7.21 -0.90
N LYS A 179 14.00 8.24 -1.59
CA LYS A 179 13.38 9.41 -0.93
C LYS A 179 12.12 9.04 -0.15
N ILE A 180 11.29 8.15 -0.71
CA ILE A 180 10.07 7.65 -0.04
C ILE A 180 10.46 6.85 1.20
N ASP A 181 11.46 5.96 1.11
CA ASP A 181 11.94 5.16 2.24
C ASP A 181 12.42 6.01 3.42
N VAL A 182 13.18 7.06 3.13
CA VAL A 182 13.62 8.01 4.16
C VAL A 182 12.43 8.66 4.86
N ALA A 183 11.38 9.03 4.13
CA ALA A 183 10.18 9.64 4.71
C ALA A 183 9.40 8.67 5.62
N PHE A 184 9.44 7.36 5.32
CA PHE A 184 8.79 6.31 6.11
C PHE A 184 9.70 5.68 7.16
N GLN A 185 10.92 6.17 7.37
CA GLN A 185 11.91 5.56 8.27
C GLN A 185 11.38 5.37 9.70
N HIS A 186 10.63 6.34 10.23
CA HIS A 186 10.10 6.33 11.59
C HIS A 186 8.73 5.65 11.73
N VAL A 187 8.14 5.21 10.63
CA VAL A 187 6.85 4.53 10.61
C VAL A 187 7.08 3.03 10.74
N SER A 188 6.34 2.34 11.60
CA SER A 188 6.36 0.87 11.71
C SER A 188 5.64 0.22 10.53
N ASP A 189 5.99 -1.00 10.18
CA ASP A 189 5.28 -1.86 9.20
C ASP A 189 4.43 -2.94 9.87
N ASP A 190 4.43 -2.98 11.21
CA ASP A 190 3.66 -3.94 11.99
C ASP A 190 2.18 -3.57 12.02
N ILE A 191 1.46 -4.03 11.01
CA ILE A 191 0.02 -3.82 10.88
C ILE A 191 -0.61 -4.90 9.97
N GLU A 192 -1.86 -5.23 10.25
CA GLU A 192 -2.68 -6.05 9.39
C GLU A 192 -3.71 -5.21 8.61
N VAL A 193 -4.01 -5.65 7.37
CA VAL A 193 -4.88 -4.90 6.44
C VAL A 193 -6.25 -4.61 7.04
N TRP A 194 -6.80 -5.52 7.85
CA TRP A 194 -8.11 -5.39 8.48
C TRP A 194 -8.15 -4.37 9.61
N GLN A 195 -7.00 -3.98 10.18
CA GLN A 195 -6.94 -2.99 11.26
C GLN A 195 -7.24 -1.57 10.77
N VAL A 196 -6.98 -1.27 9.51
CA VAL A 196 -7.33 0.02 8.90
C VAL A 196 -8.76 -0.02 8.37
N LYS A 197 -9.75 0.23 9.26
CA LYS A 197 -11.18 0.10 8.93
C LYS A 197 -11.76 1.32 8.22
N LYS A 198 -11.48 2.52 8.71
CA LYS A 198 -12.08 3.78 8.22
C LYS A 198 -11.02 4.66 7.57
N LEU A 199 -11.32 5.14 6.37
CA LEU A 199 -10.54 6.17 5.71
C LEU A 199 -11.15 7.54 6.01
N SER A 200 -10.31 8.55 6.07
CA SER A 200 -10.78 9.92 6.26
C SER A 200 -11.62 10.36 5.07
N ALA A 201 -12.83 10.85 5.33
CA ALA A 201 -13.70 11.47 4.33
C ALA A 201 -13.28 12.92 4.01
N ASN A 202 -12.29 13.47 4.70
CA ASN A 202 -11.83 14.83 4.51
C ASN A 202 -11.13 14.97 3.13
N LYS A 203 -11.55 15.97 2.36
CA LYS A 203 -10.99 16.28 1.04
C LYS A 203 -9.49 16.53 1.05
N LEU A 204 -8.94 17.07 2.14
CA LEU A 204 -7.50 17.28 2.32
C LEU A 204 -6.69 15.99 2.28
N PHE A 205 -7.29 14.86 2.66
CA PHE A 205 -6.65 13.54 2.70
C PHE A 205 -7.13 12.62 1.57
N LYS A 206 -7.70 13.17 0.49
CA LYS A 206 -8.21 12.38 -0.64
C LYS A 206 -7.11 11.48 -1.24
N GLU A 207 -5.94 12.04 -1.51
CA GLU A 207 -4.80 11.29 -2.06
C GLU A 207 -4.27 10.24 -1.10
N HIS A 208 -4.18 10.58 0.20
CA HIS A 208 -3.82 9.63 1.23
C HIS A 208 -4.81 8.45 1.28
N SER A 209 -6.11 8.73 1.19
CA SER A 209 -7.14 7.69 1.13
C SER A 209 -7.05 6.84 -0.13
N GLN A 210 -6.70 7.42 -1.27
CA GLN A 210 -6.44 6.69 -2.51
C GLN A 210 -5.23 5.76 -2.37
N ALA A 211 -4.11 6.26 -1.85
CA ALA A 211 -2.92 5.45 -1.61
C ALA A 211 -3.20 4.27 -0.68
N VAL A 212 -3.97 4.47 0.39
CA VAL A 212 -4.37 3.40 1.31
C VAL A 212 -5.27 2.36 0.61
N LYS A 213 -6.16 2.76 -0.31
CA LYS A 213 -6.96 1.82 -1.10
C LYS A 213 -6.08 0.97 -2.00
N VAL A 214 -5.12 1.59 -2.71
CA VAL A 214 -4.16 0.87 -3.58
C VAL A 214 -3.28 -0.06 -2.75
N ALA A 215 -2.79 0.38 -1.59
CA ALA A 215 -2.03 -0.46 -0.66
C ALA A 215 -2.80 -1.70 -0.21
N LYS A 216 -4.06 -1.54 0.16
CA LYS A 216 -4.95 -2.67 0.51
C LYS A 216 -5.11 -3.65 -0.65
N MET A 217 -5.27 -3.14 -1.86
CA MET A 217 -5.42 -3.98 -3.06
C MET A 217 -4.15 -4.77 -3.35
N LEU A 218 -2.98 -4.13 -3.30
CA LEU A 218 -1.68 -4.80 -3.48
C LEU A 218 -1.50 -5.93 -2.46
N LEU A 219 -1.71 -5.65 -1.18
CA LEU A 219 -1.49 -6.62 -0.12
C LEU A 219 -2.50 -7.78 -0.14
N ARG A 220 -3.79 -7.51 -0.41
CA ARG A 220 -4.82 -8.55 -0.51
C ARG A 220 -4.57 -9.51 -1.67
N ARG A 221 -4.17 -8.99 -2.82
CA ARG A 221 -3.88 -9.82 -4.01
C ARG A 221 -2.77 -10.84 -3.72
N PHE A 222 -1.81 -10.48 -2.87
CA PHE A 222 -0.70 -11.36 -2.51
C PHE A 222 -1.07 -12.42 -1.46
N GLN A 223 -1.95 -12.10 -0.52
CA GLN A 223 -2.45 -13.09 0.44
C GLN A 223 -3.21 -14.22 -0.27
N TYR A 224 -4.02 -13.88 -1.28
CA TYR A 224 -4.72 -14.88 -2.09
C TYR A 224 -3.78 -15.81 -2.87
N SER A 225 -2.67 -15.30 -3.39
CA SER A 225 -1.68 -16.11 -4.11
C SER A 225 -0.95 -17.09 -3.17
N ILE A 226 -0.71 -16.70 -1.91
CA ILE A 226 -0.06 -17.57 -0.91
C ILE A 226 -1.02 -18.65 -0.41
N ASP A 227 -2.28 -18.31 -0.19
CA ASP A 227 -3.28 -19.28 0.28
C ASP A 227 -3.58 -20.36 -0.77
N ASN A 228 -3.59 -20.00 -2.05
CA ASN A 228 -3.77 -20.97 -3.14
C ASN A 228 -2.59 -21.93 -3.31
N THR A 229 -1.35 -21.50 -3.07
CA THR A 229 -0.18 -22.41 -3.09
C THR A 229 -0.18 -23.40 -1.93
N HIS A 230 -0.80 -23.07 -0.81
CA HIS A 230 -0.96 -24.01 0.31
C HIS A 230 -2.13 -25.02 0.14
N SER A 231 -3.15 -24.65 -0.64
CA SER A 231 -4.28 -25.56 -0.90
C SER A 231 -3.98 -26.63 -1.96
N GLU A 232 -3.01 -26.42 -2.85
CA GLU A 232 -2.59 -27.42 -3.84
C GLU A 232 -1.66 -28.51 -3.29
N GLN A 233 -1.11 -28.35 -2.06
CA GLN A 233 -0.23 -29.36 -1.46
C GLN A 233 -0.95 -30.44 -0.61
N HIS A 234 -2.28 -30.47 -0.60
CA HIS A 234 -3.05 -31.44 0.17
C HIS A 234 -3.92 -32.39 -0.68
N ILE A 235 -3.54 -32.65 -1.93
CA ILE A 235 -4.13 -33.74 -2.71
C ILE A 235 -3.03 -34.65 -3.19
N THR A 236 -2.68 -35.64 -2.40
CA THR A 236 -2.08 -36.93 -2.83
C THR A 236 -2.54 -38.05 -1.92
N PRO A 237 -2.54 -39.28 -2.42
CA PRO A 237 -3.70 -40.11 -2.79
C PRO A 237 -4.24 -40.95 -1.67
#